data_291a5560f4a0443a9a8d35c085414c18
#
_entry.id   291a5560f4a0443a9a8d35c085414c18
#
_cell.length_a   1.000
_cell.length_b   1.000
_cell.length_c   1.000
_cell.angle_alpha   90.00
_cell.angle_beta   90.00
_cell.angle_gamma   90.00
#
_symmetry.space_group_name_H-M   'P 1'
#
loop_
_entity.id
_entity.type
_entity.pdbx_description
1 polymer ?
#
loop_
_entity_poly.entity_id
_entity_poly.type
_entity_poly.pdbx_seq_one_letter_code
_entity_poly.pdbx_strand_id
1 'polypeptide(L)'
;MLTGAVMNCCDNSGARNLYIISVKGFGARLNRLPAAGAGDMVMATVKKGKPELRKKVMPAVIVRQSKPWRRADGIYLYFEDNAGVVRIQMARSREWVHDFKIVQQADWVLQIVNPKGEMKGSAITGPVAKEAAELWPRIASNSGVVM
;
A
#
# COMPACT_ATOMS: atom_id res chain seq x y z
N MET A 1 7.61 -7.29 -5.04
CA MET A 1 6.47 -8.04 -5.64
C MET A 1 6.10 -7.40 -6.96
N LEU A 2 5.79 -8.18 -7.99
CA LEU A 2 5.36 -7.69 -9.31
C LEU A 2 3.83 -7.52 -9.36
N THR A 3 3.34 -6.77 -10.33
CA THR A 3 1.92 -6.77 -10.69
C THR A 3 1.47 -8.20 -11.04
N GLY A 4 0.26 -8.56 -10.67
CA GLY A 4 -0.25 -9.92 -10.78
C GLY A 4 0.07 -10.83 -9.58
N ALA A 5 0.95 -10.40 -8.66
CA ALA A 5 1.24 -11.17 -7.46
C ALA A 5 0.08 -11.14 -6.46
N VAL A 6 -0.02 -12.22 -5.69
CA VAL A 6 -0.95 -12.32 -4.55
C VAL A 6 -0.15 -12.22 -3.26
N MET A 7 -0.62 -11.43 -2.32
CA MET A 7 -0.04 -11.31 -0.99
C MET A 7 -1.10 -11.51 0.09
N ASN A 8 -0.69 -11.81 1.29
CA ASN A 8 -1.57 -11.93 2.44
C ASN A 8 -2.07 -10.54 2.87
N CYS A 9 -3.25 -10.48 3.46
CA CYS A 9 -3.74 -9.29 4.16
C CYS A 9 -3.54 -9.49 5.65
N CYS A 10 -2.83 -8.57 6.29
CA CYS A 10 -2.50 -8.67 7.71
C CYS A 10 -3.31 -7.70 8.59
N ASP A 11 -4.30 -7.03 8.03
CA ASP A 11 -5.23 -6.21 8.81
C ASP A 11 -6.51 -6.97 9.19
N ASN A 12 -7.28 -6.41 10.12
CA ASN A 12 -8.56 -6.96 10.56
C ASN A 12 -9.76 -6.47 9.74
N SER A 13 -9.55 -5.96 8.51
CA SER A 13 -10.63 -5.50 7.62
C SER A 13 -11.56 -6.62 7.15
N GLY A 14 -11.10 -7.87 7.24
CA GLY A 14 -11.79 -9.06 6.74
C GLY A 14 -11.37 -9.50 5.35
N ALA A 15 -10.38 -8.84 4.75
CA ALA A 15 -9.66 -9.35 3.59
C ALA A 15 -8.65 -10.42 4.04
N ARG A 16 -8.44 -11.45 3.22
CA ARG A 16 -7.41 -12.48 3.47
C ARG A 16 -6.27 -12.38 2.46
N ASN A 17 -6.60 -12.23 1.18
CA ASN A 17 -5.61 -12.16 0.10
C ASN A 17 -5.85 -10.93 -0.76
N LEU A 18 -4.76 -10.25 -1.12
CA LEU A 18 -4.73 -9.08 -1.98
C LEU A 18 -4.00 -9.43 -3.29
N TYR A 19 -4.63 -9.12 -4.41
CA TYR A 19 -4.04 -9.27 -5.74
C TYR A 19 -3.61 -7.90 -6.25
N ILE A 20 -2.32 -7.72 -6.56
CA ILE A 20 -1.75 -6.45 -7.02
C ILE A 20 -2.11 -6.21 -8.48
N ILE A 21 -2.76 -5.09 -8.75
CA ILE A 21 -3.12 -4.65 -10.12
C ILE A 21 -2.08 -3.68 -10.66
N SER A 22 -1.72 -2.66 -9.87
CA SER A 22 -0.74 -1.65 -10.28
C SER A 22 0.02 -1.12 -9.07
N VAL A 23 1.19 -0.55 -9.34
CA VAL A 23 2.04 0.11 -8.33
C VAL A 23 1.94 1.61 -8.53
N LYS A 24 1.66 2.35 -7.46
CA LYS A 24 1.62 3.81 -7.48
C LYS A 24 3.04 4.37 -7.59
N GLY A 25 3.20 5.43 -8.42
CA GLY A 25 4.49 6.09 -8.61
C GLY A 25 5.49 5.34 -9.51
N PHE A 26 5.10 4.20 -10.09
CA PHE A 26 5.97 3.49 -11.02
C PHE A 26 5.92 4.13 -12.41
N GLY A 27 7.07 4.68 -12.87
CA GLY A 27 7.22 5.21 -14.22
C GLY A 27 7.25 4.08 -15.25
N ALA A 28 6.56 4.26 -16.37
CA ALA A 28 6.51 3.28 -17.44
C ALA A 28 7.89 3.10 -18.11
N ARG A 29 8.28 1.87 -18.34
CA ARG A 29 9.42 1.49 -19.18
C ARG A 29 9.06 0.27 -20.00
N LEU A 30 9.47 0.28 -21.28
CA LEU A 30 9.19 -0.83 -22.20
C LEU A 30 9.65 -2.17 -21.61
N ASN A 31 8.77 -3.17 -21.66
CA ASN A 31 8.98 -4.55 -21.19
C ASN A 31 9.29 -4.71 -19.67
N ARG A 32 9.20 -3.63 -18.87
CA ARG A 32 9.40 -3.73 -17.43
C ARG A 32 8.06 -3.82 -16.70
N LEU A 33 7.82 -4.94 -16.01
CA LEU A 33 6.67 -5.07 -15.12
C LEU A 33 6.86 -4.20 -13.87
N PRO A 34 5.82 -3.44 -13.45
CA PRO A 34 5.87 -2.70 -12.21
C PRO A 34 6.15 -3.60 -11.02
N ALA A 35 7.08 -3.18 -10.16
CA ALA A 35 7.44 -3.89 -8.95
C ALA A 35 7.30 -3.00 -7.73
N ALA A 36 6.89 -3.58 -6.61
CA ALA A 36 6.71 -2.89 -5.35
C ALA A 36 7.40 -3.65 -4.21
N GLY A 37 7.95 -2.91 -3.25
CA GLY A 37 8.57 -3.39 -2.03
C GLY A 37 7.82 -2.96 -0.77
N ALA A 38 8.39 -3.25 0.40
CA ALA A 38 7.85 -2.79 1.68
C ALA A 38 7.83 -1.25 1.72
N GLY A 39 6.70 -0.68 2.16
CA GLY A 39 6.46 0.77 2.17
C GLY A 39 5.74 1.30 0.93
N ASP A 40 5.74 0.58 -0.19
CA ASP A 40 5.10 1.04 -1.42
C ASP A 40 3.58 0.93 -1.37
N MET A 41 2.90 1.90 -1.99
CA MET A 41 1.47 1.88 -2.21
C MET A 41 1.14 1.21 -3.55
N VAL A 42 0.17 0.31 -3.51
CA VAL A 42 -0.31 -0.45 -4.67
C VAL A 42 -1.83 -0.34 -4.78
N MET A 43 -2.36 -0.53 -5.98
CA MET A 43 -3.78 -0.79 -6.18
C MET A 43 -3.98 -2.31 -6.20
N ALA A 44 -4.89 -2.78 -5.37
CA ALA A 44 -5.14 -4.21 -5.21
C ALA A 44 -6.63 -4.55 -5.18
N THR A 45 -6.96 -5.81 -5.47
CA THR A 45 -8.30 -6.36 -5.26
C THR A 45 -8.23 -7.52 -4.27
N VAL A 46 -9.30 -7.68 -3.49
CA VAL A 46 -9.46 -8.81 -2.57
C VAL A 46 -9.94 -10.03 -3.35
N LYS A 47 -9.14 -11.11 -3.35
CA LYS A 47 -9.51 -12.40 -3.95
C LYS A 47 -10.22 -13.32 -2.96
N LYS A 48 -9.75 -13.34 -1.70
CA LYS A 48 -10.37 -14.10 -0.59
C LYS A 48 -10.67 -13.15 0.56
N GLY A 49 -11.85 -13.23 1.14
CA GLY A 49 -12.30 -12.38 2.24
C GLY A 49 -13.80 -12.12 2.20
N LYS A 50 -14.26 -11.15 2.98
CA LYS A 50 -15.66 -10.75 3.06
C LYS A 50 -16.22 -10.38 1.67
N PRO A 51 -17.47 -10.77 1.33
CA PRO A 51 -18.08 -10.49 0.02
C PRO A 51 -18.09 -9.01 -0.34
N GLU A 52 -18.28 -8.12 0.64
CA GLU A 52 -18.33 -6.67 0.47
C GLU A 52 -17.01 -6.06 -0.04
N LEU A 53 -15.88 -6.73 0.23
CA LEU A 53 -14.55 -6.28 -0.17
C LEU A 53 -14.11 -6.85 -1.51
N ARG A 54 -14.73 -7.94 -1.94
CA ARG A 54 -14.40 -8.59 -3.20
C ARG A 54 -14.88 -7.77 -4.39
N LYS A 55 -14.24 -7.95 -5.55
CA LYS A 55 -14.57 -7.26 -6.82
C LYS A 55 -14.39 -5.72 -6.79
N LYS A 56 -13.84 -5.16 -5.72
CA LYS A 56 -13.51 -3.73 -5.63
C LYS A 56 -12.00 -3.54 -5.72
N VAL A 57 -11.59 -2.47 -6.40
CA VAL A 57 -10.19 -2.02 -6.43
C VAL A 57 -9.98 -1.07 -5.25
N MET A 58 -8.97 -1.35 -4.45
CA MET A 58 -8.66 -0.58 -3.25
C MET A 58 -7.15 -0.30 -3.17
N PRO A 59 -6.75 0.85 -2.64
CA PRO A 59 -5.35 1.09 -2.33
C PRO A 59 -4.92 0.20 -1.16
N ALA A 60 -3.70 -0.31 -1.23
CA ALA A 60 -3.07 -1.09 -0.19
C ALA A 60 -1.59 -0.69 -0.05
N VAL A 61 -1.03 -0.88 1.12
CA VAL A 61 0.40 -0.66 1.38
C VAL A 61 1.04 -2.00 1.73
N ILE A 62 2.21 -2.25 1.16
CA ILE A 62 3.00 -3.45 1.44
C ILE A 62 3.76 -3.22 2.75
N VAL A 63 3.57 -4.11 3.71
CA VAL A 63 4.23 -4.03 5.03
C VAL A 63 5.28 -5.10 5.26
N ARG A 64 5.21 -6.22 4.54
CA ARG A 64 6.21 -7.29 4.58
C ARG A 64 6.52 -7.82 3.19
N GLN A 65 7.78 -8.19 2.96
CA GLN A 65 8.20 -8.90 1.74
C GLN A 65 9.17 -10.03 2.07
N SER A 66 9.05 -11.12 1.34
CA SER A 66 9.95 -12.28 1.48
C SER A 66 11.26 -12.11 0.69
N LYS A 67 11.33 -11.20 -0.29
CA LYS A 67 12.59 -10.91 -0.99
C LYS A 67 13.51 -10.09 -0.07
N PRO A 68 14.74 -10.53 0.22
CA PRO A 68 15.70 -9.76 1.01
C PRO A 68 16.00 -8.40 0.36
N TRP A 69 16.13 -7.37 1.18
CA TRP A 69 16.62 -6.06 0.75
C TRP A 69 17.72 -5.59 1.69
N ARG A 70 18.64 -4.81 1.16
CA ARG A 70 19.73 -4.21 1.91
C ARG A 70 19.30 -2.85 2.46
N ARG A 71 19.47 -2.63 3.75
CA ARG A 71 19.32 -1.30 4.38
C ARG A 71 20.62 -0.51 4.31
N ALA A 72 20.54 0.79 4.61
CA ALA A 72 21.68 1.70 4.60
C ALA A 72 22.78 1.31 5.61
N ASP A 73 22.41 0.67 6.72
CA ASP A 73 23.31 0.10 7.74
C ASP A 73 24.03 -1.17 7.29
N GLY A 74 23.76 -1.66 6.09
CA GLY A 74 24.36 -2.86 5.52
C GLY A 74 23.65 -4.16 5.86
N ILE A 75 22.62 -4.13 6.71
CA ILE A 75 21.83 -5.30 7.10
C ILE A 75 20.90 -5.71 5.97
N TYR A 76 20.81 -7.03 5.71
CA TYR A 76 19.82 -7.62 4.82
C TYR A 76 18.64 -8.10 5.65
N LEU A 77 17.44 -7.60 5.32
CA LEU A 77 16.21 -7.98 6.00
C LEU A 77 15.26 -8.68 5.03
N TYR A 78 14.52 -9.65 5.53
CA TYR A 78 13.40 -10.28 4.82
C TYR A 78 12.39 -10.80 5.84
N PHE A 79 11.16 -10.98 5.40
CA PHE A 79 10.10 -11.60 6.18
C PHE A 79 9.76 -12.97 5.61
N GLU A 80 9.11 -13.81 6.42
CA GLU A 80 8.68 -15.14 6.00
C GLU A 80 7.60 -15.07 4.90
N ASP A 81 6.74 -14.04 4.96
CA ASP A 81 5.63 -13.85 4.02
C ASP A 81 5.63 -12.49 3.31
N ASN A 82 4.79 -12.39 2.28
CA ASN A 82 4.44 -11.12 1.66
C ASN A 82 3.07 -10.68 2.19
N ALA A 83 2.99 -9.53 2.83
CA ALA A 83 1.75 -9.04 3.40
C ALA A 83 1.54 -7.54 3.18
N GLY A 84 0.27 -7.16 3.11
CA GLY A 84 -0.16 -5.78 2.96
C GLY A 84 -1.39 -5.46 3.79
N VAL A 85 -1.67 -4.17 3.93
CA VAL A 85 -2.83 -3.60 4.61
C VAL A 85 -3.69 -2.81 3.64
N VAL A 86 -5.01 -2.89 3.80
CA VAL A 86 -5.97 -2.16 2.97
C VAL A 86 -6.18 -0.75 3.52
N ARG A 87 -6.13 0.25 2.64
CA ARG A 87 -6.45 1.63 2.96
C ARG A 87 -7.86 2.01 2.51
N ILE A 88 -8.46 2.97 3.19
CA ILE A 88 -9.69 3.61 2.73
C ILE A 88 -9.32 4.65 1.69
N GLN A 89 -9.91 4.53 0.50
CA GLN A 89 -9.88 5.59 -0.48
C GLN A 89 -11.00 6.56 -0.11
N MET A 90 -10.67 7.72 0.46
CA MET A 90 -11.65 8.79 0.60
C MET A 90 -12.10 9.21 -0.80
N ALA A 91 -13.42 9.20 -1.02
CA ALA A 91 -14.01 9.76 -2.22
C ALA A 91 -13.57 11.23 -2.32
N ARG A 92 -13.02 11.60 -3.47
CA ARG A 92 -12.68 12.99 -3.78
C ARG A 92 -13.98 13.79 -3.73
N SER A 93 -14.20 14.57 -2.67
CA SER A 93 -15.30 15.52 -2.65
C SER A 93 -15.10 16.50 -3.82
N ARG A 94 -16.12 16.68 -4.64
CA ARG A 94 -16.08 17.54 -5.83
C ARG A 94 -15.86 19.04 -5.50
N GLU A 95 -15.86 19.41 -4.24
CA GLU A 95 -15.76 20.79 -3.76
C GLU A 95 -14.39 21.45 -3.92
N TRP A 96 -13.32 20.65 -4.16
CA TRP A 96 -11.94 21.20 -4.31
C TRP A 96 -11.54 21.50 -5.76
N VAL A 97 -12.45 21.35 -6.73
CA VAL A 97 -12.14 21.53 -8.17
C VAL A 97 -12.16 23.00 -8.59
N HIS A 98 -12.76 23.92 -7.81
CA HIS A 98 -12.92 25.31 -8.23
C HIS A 98 -11.67 26.20 -8.06
N ASP A 99 -10.77 25.89 -7.16
CA ASP A 99 -9.59 26.74 -6.88
C ASP A 99 -8.27 26.28 -7.52
N PHE A 100 -8.28 25.19 -8.27
CA PHE A 100 -7.05 24.59 -8.83
C PHE A 100 -6.93 24.73 -10.35
N LYS A 101 -7.18 25.93 -10.90
CA LYS A 101 -7.02 26.20 -12.33
C LYS A 101 -5.58 26.51 -12.76
N ILE A 102 -4.59 26.46 -11.89
CA ILE A 102 -3.22 26.95 -12.17
C ILE A 102 -2.13 25.88 -12.16
N VAL A 103 -2.40 24.62 -11.83
CA VAL A 103 -1.32 23.61 -11.78
C VAL A 103 -1.65 22.40 -12.65
N GLN A 104 -1.65 22.62 -13.95
CA GLN A 104 -1.86 21.56 -14.95
C GLN A 104 -0.61 20.69 -15.21
N GLN A 105 0.49 20.88 -14.52
CA GLN A 105 1.75 20.13 -14.72
C GLN A 105 2.20 19.26 -13.54
N ALA A 106 1.45 19.19 -12.43
CA ALA A 106 1.83 18.45 -11.23
C ALA A 106 0.76 17.44 -10.73
N ASP A 107 -0.14 17.00 -11.59
CA ASP A 107 -1.25 16.12 -11.20
C ASP A 107 -0.83 14.76 -10.60
N TRP A 108 0.38 14.31 -10.88
CA TRP A 108 0.91 13.05 -10.36
C TRP A 108 1.46 13.15 -8.92
N VAL A 109 1.88 14.35 -8.48
CA VAL A 109 2.41 14.57 -7.13
C VAL A 109 1.31 14.77 -6.11
N LEU A 110 0.19 15.39 -6.50
CA LEU A 110 -0.94 15.71 -5.61
C LEU A 110 -1.84 14.52 -5.26
N GLN A 111 -1.75 13.41 -6.01
CA GLN A 111 -2.51 12.20 -5.67
C GLN A 111 -1.88 11.36 -4.53
N ILE A 112 -0.69 11.70 -4.07
CA ILE A 112 0.06 10.93 -3.07
C ILE A 112 -0.24 11.39 -1.65
N VAL A 113 -0.80 12.56 -1.44
CA VAL A 113 -0.92 13.14 -0.10
C VAL A 113 -2.37 13.40 0.29
N ASN A 114 -3.08 12.34 0.67
CA ASN A 114 -4.08 12.53 1.72
C ASN A 114 -3.34 12.38 3.05
N PRO A 115 -3.16 13.47 3.83
CA PRO A 115 -2.38 13.45 5.07
C PRO A 115 -2.99 12.56 6.16
N LYS A 116 -4.21 12.07 5.98
CA LYS A 116 -4.91 11.17 6.90
C LYS A 116 -4.94 9.72 6.45
N GLY A 117 -3.98 9.21 5.71
CA GLY A 117 -3.90 7.83 5.21
C GLY A 117 -4.53 6.75 6.08
N GLU A 118 -5.85 6.79 6.24
CA GLU A 118 -6.60 5.90 7.13
C GLU A 118 -6.58 4.47 6.61
N MET A 119 -6.33 3.53 7.50
CA MET A 119 -6.47 2.10 7.23
C MET A 119 -7.94 1.70 7.34
N LYS A 120 -8.34 0.71 6.56
CA LYS A 120 -9.66 0.08 6.69
C LYS A 120 -9.76 -0.76 7.95
N GLY A 121 -8.69 -1.42 8.34
CA GLY A 121 -8.55 -2.14 9.59
C GLY A 121 -8.04 -1.26 10.72
N SER A 122 -8.34 -1.65 11.96
CA SER A 122 -7.90 -0.97 13.18
C SER A 122 -6.64 -1.59 13.81
N ALA A 123 -6.25 -2.78 13.37
CA ALA A 123 -5.09 -3.50 13.89
C ALA A 123 -4.36 -4.25 12.78
N ILE A 124 -3.05 -4.44 12.95
CA ILE A 124 -2.18 -5.20 12.05
C ILE A 124 -1.65 -6.40 12.80
N THR A 125 -1.76 -7.58 12.18
CA THR A 125 -1.24 -8.82 12.72
C THR A 125 0.20 -9.05 12.24
N GLY A 126 1.10 -9.28 13.20
CA GLY A 126 2.51 -9.56 12.94
C GLY A 126 3.38 -8.30 12.76
N PRO A 127 4.68 -8.50 12.47
CA PRO A 127 5.63 -7.42 12.35
C PRO A 127 5.40 -6.58 11.09
N VAL A 128 5.84 -5.33 11.14
CA VAL A 128 5.78 -4.36 10.05
C VAL A 128 7.18 -3.86 9.76
N ALA A 129 7.55 -3.75 8.49
CA ALA A 129 8.82 -3.18 8.11
C ALA A 129 8.89 -1.69 8.49
N LYS A 130 10.04 -1.26 9.00
CA LYS A 130 10.33 0.12 9.38
C LYS A 130 10.06 1.10 8.25
N GLU A 131 10.36 0.73 7.01
CA GLU A 131 10.10 1.52 5.81
C GLU A 131 8.61 1.84 5.63
N ALA A 132 7.73 0.88 5.93
CA ALA A 132 6.29 1.11 5.88
C ALA A 132 5.81 1.98 7.06
N ALA A 133 6.34 1.76 8.25
CA ALA A 133 5.97 2.52 9.44
C ALA A 133 6.39 4.01 9.36
N GLU A 134 7.57 4.30 8.81
CA GLU A 134 8.06 5.67 8.64
C GLU A 134 7.25 6.46 7.61
N LEU A 135 6.88 5.83 6.49
CA LEU A 135 6.09 6.48 5.44
C LEU A 135 4.62 6.63 5.80
N TRP A 136 4.09 5.75 6.65
CA TRP A 136 2.67 5.65 6.93
C TRP A 136 2.38 5.67 8.44
N PRO A 137 2.22 6.85 9.08
CA PRO A 137 2.05 6.98 10.53
C PRO A 137 0.88 6.15 11.10
N ARG A 138 -0.21 6.00 10.34
CA ARG A 138 -1.35 5.16 10.76
C ARG A 138 -1.04 3.67 10.77
N ILE A 139 -0.13 3.22 9.91
CA ILE A 139 0.38 1.83 9.94
C ILE A 139 1.24 1.65 11.19
N ALA A 140 2.10 2.61 11.48
CA ALA A 140 2.92 2.59 12.70
C ALA A 140 2.07 2.52 13.98
N SER A 141 1.02 3.35 14.08
CA SER A 141 0.16 3.39 15.28
C SER A 141 -0.67 2.11 15.49
N ASN A 142 -1.00 1.40 14.41
CA ASN A 142 -1.80 0.17 14.44
C ASN A 142 -0.95 -1.11 14.42
N SER A 143 0.38 -0.99 14.36
CA SER A 143 1.31 -2.11 14.43
C SER A 143 1.74 -2.39 15.86
N GLY A 144 1.83 -3.66 16.22
CA GLY A 144 2.36 -4.09 17.52
C GLY A 144 3.90 -4.11 17.57
N VAL A 145 4.54 -4.43 16.43
CA VAL A 145 6.00 -4.57 16.31
C VAL A 145 6.47 -3.99 14.99
N VAL A 146 7.50 -3.16 15.04
CA VAL A 146 8.18 -2.58 13.88
C VAL A 146 9.61 -3.08 13.84
N MET A 147 10.08 -3.58 12.69
CA MET A 147 11.41 -4.14 12.47
C MET A 147 12.17 -3.43 11.35
#